data_9707dd17066710abe6699b9043f259f8
#
_entry.id   9707dd17066710abe6699b9043f259f8
#
_cell.length_a   1.000
_cell.length_b   1.000
_cell.length_c   1.000
_cell.angle_alpha   90.00
_cell.angle_beta   90.00
_cell.angle_gamma   90.00
#
_symmetry.space_group_name_H-M   'P 1'
#
loop_
_entity.id
_entity.type
_entity.pdbx_description
1 polymer ?
#
loop_
_entity_poly.entity_id
_entity_poly.type
_entity_poly.pdbx_seq_one_letter_code
_entity_poly.pdbx_strand_id
1 'polypeptide(L)'
;MSSPRPLLPNWFRFDRRLADISRLGFFTDFDGTLVGLRRDPGAVRIGQSTRRLLESLRARGVAVGVLSGRHLEDLVSRVGVAGLWYVGDHGFSLQDPQGCRRLLVSAPVRQQMATLGQLLQSRLASLPGIRIEQKLATVAVHYRSAAPAAVRRARAVIQKVLAEHGKLRLLAGKKVWELMPAEPVSKWTALAHIVRAEKLCMPRALFFYLGDDTTDEFVFRGMRRCKTAACSVAVGDRRPTAARYALKGPGEVRILLGHLLASCRRHQTR
;
A
#
# COMPACT_ATOMS: atom_id res chain seq x y z
N MET A 1 14.87 2.17 17.88
CA MET A 1 14.68 1.24 16.75
C MET A 1 15.97 1.17 15.97
N SER A 2 16.52 -0.04 15.70
CA SER A 2 17.74 -0.21 14.89
C SER A 2 17.46 0.20 13.44
N SER A 3 18.48 0.79 12.79
CA SER A 3 18.38 1.11 11.35
C SER A 3 18.11 -0.16 10.53
N PRO A 4 17.26 -0.10 9.49
CA PRO A 4 17.01 -1.25 8.62
C PRO A 4 18.30 -1.61 7.86
N ARG A 5 18.48 -2.91 7.62
CA ARG A 5 19.67 -3.41 6.91
C ARG A 5 19.48 -3.27 5.39
N PRO A 6 20.49 -2.89 4.61
CA PRO A 6 20.40 -2.93 3.14
C PRO A 6 20.03 -4.34 2.67
N LEU A 7 19.01 -4.48 1.81
CA LEU A 7 18.50 -5.80 1.41
C LEU A 7 19.41 -6.47 0.38
N LEU A 8 19.75 -5.77 -0.70
CA LEU A 8 20.51 -6.37 -1.83
C LEU A 8 21.87 -6.93 -1.43
N PRO A 9 22.72 -6.25 -0.64
CA PRO A 9 23.99 -6.82 -0.18
C PRO A 9 23.81 -8.05 0.72
N ASN A 10 22.65 -8.21 1.33
CA ASN A 10 22.33 -9.36 2.19
C ASN A 10 21.49 -10.44 1.48
N TRP A 11 21.31 -10.35 0.14
CA TRP A 11 20.45 -11.24 -0.62
C TRP A 11 20.84 -12.73 -0.50
N PHE A 12 22.12 -13.05 -0.37
CA PHE A 12 22.61 -14.43 -0.22
C PHE A 12 21.95 -15.20 0.95
N ARG A 13 21.53 -14.49 2.00
CA ARG A 13 20.81 -15.08 3.14
C ARG A 13 19.40 -15.52 2.77
N PHE A 14 18.76 -14.77 1.85
CA PHE A 14 17.44 -15.09 1.34
C PHE A 14 17.49 -16.20 0.30
N ASP A 15 18.49 -16.19 -0.56
CA ASP A 15 18.66 -17.17 -1.61
C ASP A 15 18.75 -18.61 -1.05
N ARG A 16 19.54 -18.81 0.01
CA ARG A 16 19.58 -20.10 0.73
C ARG A 16 18.24 -20.48 1.34
N ARG A 17 17.53 -19.53 1.93
CA ARG A 17 16.24 -19.78 2.55
C ARG A 17 15.15 -20.07 1.53
N LEU A 18 15.19 -19.41 0.39
CA LEU A 18 14.22 -19.60 -0.70
C LEU A 18 14.28 -21.03 -1.26
N ALA A 19 15.41 -21.73 -1.12
CA ALA A 19 15.56 -23.13 -1.49
C ALA A 19 14.58 -24.08 -0.77
N ASP A 20 14.25 -23.77 0.48
CA ASP A 20 13.39 -24.60 1.33
C ASP A 20 11.93 -24.11 1.38
N ILE A 21 11.60 -23.03 0.65
CA ILE A 21 10.27 -22.42 0.66
C ILE A 21 9.35 -23.16 -0.32
N SER A 22 8.18 -23.57 0.20
CA SER A 22 7.10 -24.13 -0.63
C SER A 22 6.11 -23.09 -1.14
N ARG A 23 6.03 -21.92 -0.46
CA ARG A 23 5.13 -20.83 -0.81
C ARG A 23 5.82 -19.48 -0.66
N LEU A 24 5.77 -18.70 -1.72
CA LEU A 24 6.36 -17.36 -1.77
C LEU A 24 5.29 -16.31 -2.06
N GLY A 25 5.33 -15.20 -1.32
CA GLY A 25 4.51 -14.01 -1.56
C GLY A 25 5.39 -12.78 -1.80
N PHE A 26 4.99 -11.94 -2.73
CA PHE A 26 5.58 -10.63 -2.98
C PHE A 26 4.47 -9.57 -3.02
N PHE A 27 4.48 -8.70 -2.05
CA PHE A 27 3.50 -7.62 -1.90
C PHE A 27 4.23 -6.28 -1.81
N THR A 28 3.66 -5.26 -2.42
CA THR A 28 4.33 -3.97 -2.53
C THR A 28 3.32 -2.83 -2.55
N ASP A 29 3.71 -1.68 -2.01
CA ASP A 29 3.05 -0.42 -2.33
C ASP A 29 3.33 0.00 -3.78
N PHE A 30 2.59 0.97 -4.29
CA PHE A 30 2.69 1.45 -5.67
C PHE A 30 3.52 2.73 -5.79
N ASP A 31 3.03 3.86 -5.21
CA ASP A 31 3.63 5.18 -5.35
C ASP A 31 4.85 5.34 -4.42
N GLY A 32 6.01 5.67 -4.96
CA GLY A 32 7.26 5.75 -4.19
C GLY A 32 8.00 4.41 -4.08
N THR A 33 7.30 3.30 -4.35
CA THR A 33 7.84 1.94 -4.20
C THR A 33 8.04 1.24 -5.55
N LEU A 34 6.98 0.91 -6.29
CA LEU A 34 7.11 0.34 -7.66
C LEU A 34 7.43 1.40 -8.69
N VAL A 35 6.96 2.61 -8.47
CA VAL A 35 7.13 3.78 -9.33
C VAL A 35 7.65 4.96 -8.51
N GLY A 36 8.48 5.81 -9.12
CA GLY A 36 8.94 7.03 -8.46
C GLY A 36 7.81 8.03 -8.25
N LEU A 37 7.90 8.81 -7.17
CA LEU A 37 6.99 9.92 -6.92
C LEU A 37 7.13 10.97 -8.02
N ARG A 38 6.02 11.35 -8.66
CA ARG A 38 5.98 12.37 -9.70
C ARG A 38 5.12 13.55 -9.28
N ARG A 39 5.35 14.71 -9.94
CA ARG A 39 4.55 15.93 -9.71
C ARG A 39 3.10 15.72 -10.14
N ASP A 40 2.88 15.01 -11.26
CA ASP A 40 1.55 14.58 -11.72
C ASP A 40 1.34 13.10 -11.40
N PRO A 41 0.55 12.79 -10.35
CA PRO A 41 0.19 11.42 -10.00
C PRO A 41 -0.68 10.73 -11.07
N GLY A 42 -1.34 11.52 -11.94
CA GLY A 42 -2.24 11.04 -12.98
C GLY A 42 -1.53 10.29 -14.10
N ALA A 43 -0.28 10.65 -14.41
CA ALA A 43 0.49 10.07 -15.51
C ALA A 43 1.32 8.83 -15.14
N VAL A 44 1.30 8.39 -13.87
CA VAL A 44 2.19 7.34 -13.37
C VAL A 44 1.66 5.95 -13.71
N ARG A 45 2.49 5.14 -14.39
CA ARG A 45 2.26 3.71 -14.69
C ARG A 45 3.54 2.93 -14.47
N ILE A 46 3.45 1.62 -14.20
CA ILE A 46 4.65 0.78 -14.12
C ILE A 46 5.30 0.65 -15.51
N GLY A 47 6.63 0.61 -15.52
CA GLY A 47 7.39 0.34 -16.74
C GLY A 47 7.24 -1.11 -17.21
N GLN A 48 7.43 -1.35 -18.52
CA GLN A 48 7.28 -2.66 -19.14
C GLN A 48 8.17 -3.74 -18.48
N SER A 49 9.41 -3.39 -18.09
CA SER A 49 10.31 -4.31 -17.41
C SER A 49 9.78 -4.78 -16.05
N THR A 50 9.23 -3.87 -15.24
CA THR A 50 8.60 -4.20 -13.97
C THR A 50 7.36 -5.08 -14.17
N ARG A 51 6.53 -4.75 -15.17
CA ARG A 51 5.36 -5.54 -15.56
C ARG A 51 5.74 -6.99 -15.86
N ARG A 52 6.71 -7.21 -16.76
CA ARG A 52 7.20 -8.55 -17.13
C ARG A 52 7.74 -9.35 -15.94
N LEU A 53 8.40 -8.69 -14.98
CA LEU A 53 8.88 -9.34 -13.77
C LEU A 53 7.73 -9.81 -12.87
N LEU A 54 6.70 -8.97 -12.67
CA LEU A 54 5.52 -9.35 -11.88
C LEU A 54 4.75 -10.50 -12.54
N GLU A 55 4.53 -10.44 -13.86
CA GLU A 55 3.92 -11.52 -14.67
C GLU A 55 4.71 -12.82 -14.53
N SER A 56 6.04 -12.75 -14.63
CA SER A 56 6.93 -13.90 -14.54
C SER A 56 6.94 -14.53 -13.14
N LEU A 57 6.88 -13.75 -12.08
CA LEU A 57 6.75 -14.26 -10.71
C LEU A 57 5.41 -14.95 -10.51
N ARG A 58 4.31 -14.32 -10.96
CA ARG A 58 2.98 -14.93 -10.90
C ARG A 58 2.94 -16.27 -11.65
N ALA A 59 3.48 -16.33 -12.86
CA ALA A 59 3.53 -17.55 -13.66
C ALA A 59 4.29 -18.71 -12.98
N ARG A 60 5.12 -18.40 -11.97
CA ARG A 60 5.83 -19.38 -11.13
C ARG A 60 5.13 -19.70 -9.82
N GLY A 61 3.86 -19.33 -9.68
CA GLY A 61 3.08 -19.60 -8.48
C GLY A 61 3.41 -18.70 -7.28
N VAL A 62 4.15 -17.62 -7.48
CA VAL A 62 4.34 -16.62 -6.44
C VAL A 62 3.05 -15.82 -6.27
N ALA A 63 2.55 -15.70 -5.05
CA ALA A 63 1.44 -14.80 -4.74
C ALA A 63 1.93 -13.35 -4.85
N VAL A 64 1.46 -12.62 -5.85
CA VAL A 64 1.89 -11.24 -6.09
C VAL A 64 0.72 -10.29 -5.83
N GLY A 65 0.99 -9.17 -5.13
CA GLY A 65 -0.03 -8.16 -4.88
C GLY A 65 0.51 -6.74 -4.79
N VAL A 66 -0.34 -5.78 -5.20
CA VAL A 66 -0.04 -4.35 -5.12
C VAL A 66 -1.09 -3.68 -4.23
N LEU A 67 -0.63 -2.96 -3.20
CA LEU A 67 -1.46 -2.32 -2.18
C LEU A 67 -1.23 -0.81 -2.19
N SER A 68 -2.29 0.00 -2.34
CA SER A 68 -2.16 1.46 -2.48
C SER A 68 -3.29 2.23 -1.80
N GLY A 69 -3.07 3.50 -1.55
CA GLY A 69 -4.14 4.46 -1.22
C GLY A 69 -4.96 4.94 -2.41
N ARG A 70 -4.58 4.54 -3.63
CA ARG A 70 -5.33 4.85 -4.86
C ARG A 70 -6.65 4.09 -4.92
N HIS A 71 -7.62 4.61 -5.67
CA HIS A 71 -8.80 3.85 -6.07
C HIS A 71 -8.40 2.54 -6.74
N LEU A 72 -9.15 1.48 -6.45
CA LEU A 72 -8.85 0.13 -6.94
C LEU A 72 -8.75 0.07 -8.48
N GLU A 73 -9.72 0.68 -9.18
CA GLU A 73 -9.77 0.72 -10.65
C GLU A 73 -8.56 1.45 -11.23
N ASP A 74 -8.19 2.58 -10.63
CA ASP A 74 -7.04 3.37 -11.03
C ASP A 74 -5.75 2.56 -10.85
N LEU A 75 -5.60 1.89 -9.70
CA LEU A 75 -4.45 1.03 -9.41
C LEU A 75 -4.33 -0.11 -10.42
N VAL A 76 -5.43 -0.85 -10.65
CA VAL A 76 -5.48 -1.96 -11.62
C VAL A 76 -5.07 -1.50 -13.01
N SER A 77 -5.60 -0.35 -13.47
CA SER A 77 -5.27 0.19 -14.81
C SER A 77 -3.82 0.61 -14.95
N ARG A 78 -3.19 1.09 -13.87
CA ARG A 78 -1.79 1.57 -13.87
C ARG A 78 -0.77 0.46 -13.82
N VAL A 79 -1.08 -0.60 -13.10
CA VAL A 79 -0.25 -1.81 -13.03
C VAL A 79 -0.47 -2.68 -14.27
N GLY A 80 -1.73 -2.93 -14.64
CA GLY A 80 -2.14 -3.61 -15.87
C GLY A 80 -1.65 -5.05 -15.99
N VAL A 81 -1.52 -5.77 -14.88
CA VAL A 81 -1.15 -7.19 -14.83
C VAL A 81 -2.33 -8.00 -14.29
N ALA A 82 -2.83 -8.93 -15.06
CA ALA A 82 -3.90 -9.83 -14.62
C ALA A 82 -3.39 -10.89 -13.63
N GLY A 83 -4.28 -11.37 -12.76
CA GLY A 83 -3.98 -12.45 -11.82
C GLY A 83 -3.11 -12.03 -10.64
N LEU A 84 -3.06 -10.75 -10.31
CA LEU A 84 -2.49 -10.24 -9.08
C LEU A 84 -3.58 -9.94 -8.06
N TRP A 85 -3.18 -9.90 -6.79
CA TRP A 85 -3.96 -9.25 -5.75
C TRP A 85 -3.82 -7.73 -5.88
N TYR A 86 -4.93 -7.02 -5.84
CA TYR A 86 -4.96 -5.57 -5.80
C TYR A 86 -5.71 -5.10 -4.55
N VAL A 87 -5.13 -4.17 -3.83
CA VAL A 87 -5.75 -3.53 -2.68
C VAL A 87 -5.74 -2.03 -2.91
N GLY A 88 -6.90 -1.45 -3.03
CA GLY A 88 -7.11 -0.02 -3.20
C GLY A 88 -7.63 0.65 -1.92
N ASP A 89 -7.78 1.98 -1.99
CA ASP A 89 -8.43 2.78 -0.96
C ASP A 89 -7.88 2.50 0.46
N HIS A 90 -6.55 2.42 0.61
CA HIS A 90 -5.86 2.13 1.88
C HIS A 90 -6.24 0.79 2.55
N GLY A 91 -6.82 -0.15 1.82
CA GLY A 91 -7.23 -1.45 2.34
C GLY A 91 -8.73 -1.68 2.32
N PHE A 92 -9.55 -0.68 1.92
CA PHE A 92 -11.01 -0.80 1.92
C PHE A 92 -11.57 -1.58 0.73
N SER A 93 -10.83 -1.64 -0.38
CA SER A 93 -11.22 -2.39 -1.58
C SER A 93 -10.16 -3.41 -1.96
N LEU A 94 -10.58 -4.58 -2.41
CA LEU A 94 -9.71 -5.69 -2.77
C LEU A 94 -10.22 -6.35 -4.06
N GLN A 95 -9.28 -6.71 -4.94
CA GLN A 95 -9.53 -7.59 -6.09
C GLN A 95 -8.59 -8.80 -5.97
N ASP A 96 -9.17 -9.98 -6.06
CA ASP A 96 -8.41 -11.24 -6.05
C ASP A 96 -7.80 -11.56 -7.44
N PRO A 97 -6.93 -12.59 -7.54
CA PRO A 97 -6.31 -12.97 -8.82
C PRO A 97 -7.31 -13.42 -9.90
N GLN A 98 -8.53 -13.81 -9.53
CA GLN A 98 -9.62 -14.18 -10.43
C GLN A 98 -10.39 -12.95 -10.95
N GLY A 99 -10.08 -11.76 -10.41
CA GLY A 99 -10.76 -10.52 -10.77
C GLY A 99 -11.99 -10.22 -9.93
N CYS A 100 -12.33 -11.07 -8.95
CA CYS A 100 -13.45 -10.84 -8.04
C CYS A 100 -13.14 -9.68 -7.08
N ARG A 101 -14.04 -8.70 -7.03
CA ARG A 101 -13.88 -7.50 -6.21
C ARG A 101 -14.69 -7.60 -4.93
N ARG A 102 -14.10 -7.15 -3.84
CA ARG A 102 -14.73 -7.13 -2.52
C ARG A 102 -14.46 -5.81 -1.81
N LEU A 103 -15.45 -5.32 -1.11
CA LEU A 103 -15.32 -4.18 -0.20
C LEU A 103 -15.10 -4.73 1.22
N LEU A 104 -14.03 -4.28 1.85
CA LEU A 104 -13.68 -4.67 3.22
C LEU A 104 -14.25 -3.68 4.26
N VAL A 105 -15.19 -2.85 3.83
CA VAL A 105 -15.87 -1.84 4.62
C VAL A 105 -17.39 -2.02 4.51
N SER A 106 -18.09 -1.90 5.64
CA SER A 106 -19.55 -2.09 5.69
C SER A 106 -20.32 -0.98 4.95
N ALA A 107 -21.53 -1.29 4.48
CA ALA A 107 -22.38 -0.31 3.81
C ALA A 107 -22.73 0.91 4.69
N PRO A 108 -23.05 0.77 5.99
CA PRO A 108 -23.29 1.91 6.87
C PRO A 108 -22.09 2.87 6.96
N VAL A 109 -20.88 2.33 7.05
CA VAL A 109 -19.66 3.16 7.11
C VAL A 109 -19.44 3.91 5.81
N ARG A 110 -19.67 3.27 4.66
CA ARG A 110 -19.58 3.96 3.36
C ARG A 110 -20.57 5.11 3.26
N GLN A 111 -21.82 4.89 3.70
CA GLN A 111 -22.85 5.93 3.73
C GLN A 111 -22.46 7.09 4.66
N GLN A 112 -21.93 6.79 5.84
CA GLN A 112 -21.41 7.79 6.77
C GLN A 112 -20.30 8.63 6.12
N MET A 113 -19.36 8.00 5.42
CA MET A 113 -18.26 8.71 4.74
C MET A 113 -18.75 9.54 3.56
N ALA A 114 -19.78 9.10 2.83
CA ALA A 114 -20.40 9.89 1.76
C ALA A 114 -21.06 11.16 2.33
N THR A 115 -21.84 11.04 3.41
CA THR A 115 -22.44 12.17 4.10
C THR A 115 -21.38 13.16 4.63
N LEU A 116 -20.29 12.62 5.18
CA LEU A 116 -19.16 13.43 5.64
C LEU A 116 -18.51 14.23 4.50
N GLY A 117 -18.36 13.61 3.32
CA GLY A 117 -17.82 14.29 2.15
C GLY A 117 -18.69 15.46 1.71
N GLN A 118 -20.00 15.28 1.67
CA GLN A 118 -20.95 16.36 1.38
C GLN A 118 -20.87 17.50 2.41
N LEU A 119 -20.78 17.15 3.70
CA LEU A 119 -20.60 18.12 4.78
C LEU A 119 -19.30 18.91 4.63
N LEU A 120 -18.19 18.25 4.35
CA LEU A 120 -16.90 18.92 4.13
C LEU A 120 -16.94 19.78 2.87
N GLN A 121 -17.55 19.29 1.77
CA GLN A 121 -17.72 20.06 0.55
C GLN A 121 -18.46 21.37 0.83
N SER A 122 -19.56 21.35 1.58
CA SER A 122 -20.33 22.56 1.92
C SER A 122 -19.56 23.49 2.84
N ARG A 123 -18.92 22.97 3.91
CA ARG A 123 -18.19 23.77 4.90
C ARG A 123 -16.90 24.41 4.37
N LEU A 124 -16.29 23.82 3.34
CA LEU A 124 -15.02 24.27 2.76
C LEU A 124 -15.15 24.91 1.38
N ALA A 125 -16.37 24.99 0.82
CA ALA A 125 -16.63 25.52 -0.53
C ALA A 125 -16.10 26.96 -0.74
N SER A 126 -16.11 27.78 0.30
CA SER A 126 -15.65 29.18 0.24
C SER A 126 -14.14 29.35 0.36
N LEU A 127 -13.35 28.27 0.54
CA LEU A 127 -11.91 28.34 0.74
C LEU A 127 -11.15 28.08 -0.58
N PRO A 128 -10.57 29.14 -1.20
CA PRO A 128 -9.85 28.97 -2.47
C PRO A 128 -8.66 28.01 -2.35
N GLY A 129 -8.49 27.14 -3.36
CA GLY A 129 -7.37 26.21 -3.41
C GLY A 129 -7.54 24.95 -2.55
N ILE A 130 -8.65 24.83 -1.81
CA ILE A 130 -9.05 23.58 -1.15
C ILE A 130 -9.89 22.76 -2.14
N ARG A 131 -9.56 21.47 -2.28
CA ARG A 131 -10.31 20.52 -3.12
C ARG A 131 -10.66 19.27 -2.31
N ILE A 132 -11.92 18.90 -2.34
CA ILE A 132 -12.43 17.70 -1.70
C ILE A 132 -12.49 16.58 -2.74
N GLU A 133 -11.98 15.42 -2.39
CA GLU A 133 -12.08 14.19 -3.17
C GLU A 133 -12.80 13.15 -2.32
N GLN A 134 -14.02 12.81 -2.75
CA GLN A 134 -14.78 11.72 -2.16
C GLN A 134 -14.25 10.39 -2.71
N LYS A 135 -13.81 9.51 -1.83
CA LYS A 135 -13.45 8.13 -2.15
C LYS A 135 -14.49 7.17 -1.57
N LEU A 136 -14.32 5.88 -1.83
CA LEU A 136 -15.26 4.85 -1.40
C LEU A 136 -15.56 4.86 0.11
N ALA A 137 -14.52 4.97 0.92
CA ALA A 137 -14.63 4.93 2.38
C ALA A 137 -13.76 5.98 3.07
N THR A 138 -13.28 6.97 2.34
CA THR A 138 -12.48 8.09 2.87
C THR A 138 -12.84 9.40 2.18
N VAL A 139 -12.45 10.52 2.80
CA VAL A 139 -12.57 11.85 2.20
C VAL A 139 -11.22 12.53 2.25
N ALA A 140 -10.65 12.83 1.07
CA ALA A 140 -9.39 13.54 0.98
C ALA A 140 -9.61 15.04 0.80
N VAL A 141 -8.93 15.85 1.61
CA VAL A 141 -8.93 17.31 1.55
C VAL A 141 -7.57 17.76 1.06
N HIS A 142 -7.48 18.09 -0.22
CA HIS A 142 -6.27 18.58 -0.86
C HIS A 142 -6.11 20.09 -0.61
N TYR A 143 -4.92 20.50 -0.17
CA TYR A 143 -4.62 21.92 0.12
C TYR A 143 -3.33 22.40 -0.55
N ARG A 144 -2.85 21.71 -1.59
CA ARG A 144 -1.60 22.05 -2.28
C ARG A 144 -1.63 23.45 -2.89
N SER A 145 -2.77 23.87 -3.41
CA SER A 145 -2.96 25.15 -4.10
C SER A 145 -3.57 26.24 -3.18
N ALA A 146 -3.78 25.94 -1.91
CA ALA A 146 -4.41 26.87 -0.97
C ALA A 146 -3.42 27.77 -0.27
N ALA A 147 -3.81 29.04 -0.05
CA ALA A 147 -3.04 29.98 0.75
C ALA A 147 -2.98 29.55 2.23
N PRO A 148 -1.95 29.93 3.00
CA PRO A 148 -1.79 29.53 4.41
C PRO A 148 -3.01 29.83 5.28
N ALA A 149 -3.70 30.94 5.05
CA ALA A 149 -4.92 31.30 5.78
C ALA A 149 -6.08 30.34 5.52
N ALA A 150 -6.28 29.94 4.25
CA ALA A 150 -7.29 28.92 3.87
C ALA A 150 -6.96 27.55 4.47
N VAL A 151 -5.67 27.17 4.48
CA VAL A 151 -5.22 25.92 5.11
C VAL A 151 -5.52 25.90 6.61
N ARG A 152 -5.25 27.00 7.34
CA ARG A 152 -5.58 27.10 8.77
C ARG A 152 -7.09 26.97 9.03
N ARG A 153 -7.91 27.66 8.24
CA ARG A 153 -9.39 27.58 8.34
C ARG A 153 -9.89 26.17 8.04
N ALA A 154 -9.41 25.54 6.96
CA ALA A 154 -9.78 24.17 6.60
C ALA A 154 -9.41 23.20 7.71
N ARG A 155 -8.21 23.33 8.31
CA ARG A 155 -7.78 22.49 9.44
C ARG A 155 -8.71 22.64 10.65
N ALA A 156 -9.14 23.85 10.99
CA ALA A 156 -10.07 24.09 12.10
C ALA A 156 -11.44 23.40 11.84
N VAL A 157 -11.95 23.49 10.61
CA VAL A 157 -13.19 22.78 10.22
C VAL A 157 -13.02 21.28 10.36
N ILE A 158 -11.91 20.72 9.87
CA ILE A 158 -11.63 19.28 10.00
C ILE A 158 -11.54 18.84 11.45
N GLN A 159 -10.87 19.60 12.31
CA GLN A 159 -10.77 19.30 13.75
C GLN A 159 -12.14 19.29 14.42
N LYS A 160 -13.01 20.25 14.08
CA LYS A 160 -14.39 20.29 14.57
C LYS A 160 -15.18 19.06 14.12
N VAL A 161 -15.08 18.70 12.85
CA VAL A 161 -15.72 17.49 12.29
C VAL A 161 -15.23 16.21 12.98
N LEU A 162 -13.93 16.09 13.23
CA LEU A 162 -13.38 14.94 13.97
C LEU A 162 -13.90 14.84 15.40
N ALA A 163 -14.10 15.98 16.07
CA ALA A 163 -14.67 16.03 17.42
C ALA A 163 -16.16 15.66 17.43
N GLU A 164 -16.92 16.10 16.41
CA GLU A 164 -18.36 15.81 16.25
C GLU A 164 -18.61 14.33 15.87
N HIS A 165 -17.69 13.69 15.14
CA HIS A 165 -17.82 12.34 14.58
C HIS A 165 -16.76 11.36 15.14
N GLY A 166 -16.77 11.11 16.43
CA GLY A 166 -15.73 10.39 17.21
C GLY A 166 -15.25 9.02 16.70
N LYS A 167 -15.76 8.52 15.58
CA LYS A 167 -15.32 7.27 14.91
C LYS A 167 -14.48 7.52 13.65
N LEU A 168 -13.81 8.66 13.59
CA LEU A 168 -12.95 9.05 12.48
C LEU A 168 -11.49 9.14 12.93
N ARG A 169 -10.58 8.92 12.00
CA ARG A 169 -9.14 9.20 12.13
C ARG A 169 -8.67 10.06 10.97
N LEU A 170 -7.67 10.89 11.22
CA LEU A 170 -7.03 11.75 10.23
C LEU A 170 -5.66 11.19 9.85
N LEU A 171 -5.44 10.98 8.58
CA LEU A 171 -4.13 10.68 8.01
C LEU A 171 -3.60 11.95 7.32
N ALA A 172 -2.43 12.42 7.74
CA ALA A 172 -1.76 13.54 7.08
C ALA A 172 -0.80 13.02 6.02
N GLY A 173 -1.04 13.42 4.78
CA GLY A 173 -0.20 13.13 3.64
C GLY A 173 0.52 14.38 3.10
N LYS A 174 1.12 14.27 1.92
CA LYS A 174 1.88 15.34 1.28
C LYS A 174 0.96 16.39 0.64
N LYS A 175 0.57 17.42 1.43
CA LYS A 175 -0.41 18.46 1.08
C LYS A 175 -1.83 17.94 0.90
N VAL A 176 -2.18 16.92 1.68
CA VAL A 176 -3.52 16.35 1.76
C VAL A 176 -3.79 15.88 3.19
N TRP A 177 -5.03 16.02 3.65
CA TRP A 177 -5.57 15.37 4.83
C TRP A 177 -6.62 14.34 4.37
N GLU A 178 -6.52 13.14 4.86
CA GLU A 178 -7.48 12.09 4.55
C GLU A 178 -8.23 11.69 5.80
N LEU A 179 -9.54 11.93 5.81
CA LEU A 179 -10.44 11.48 6.85
C LEU A 179 -10.90 10.06 6.51
N MET A 180 -10.78 9.17 7.44
CA MET A 180 -11.12 7.76 7.27
C MET A 180 -11.81 7.21 8.53
N PRO A 181 -12.63 6.16 8.40
CA PRO A 181 -13.25 5.53 9.54
C PRO A 181 -12.20 4.97 10.50
N ALA A 182 -12.51 4.98 11.79
CA ALA A 182 -11.63 4.41 12.81
C ALA A 182 -11.68 2.88 12.85
N GLU A 183 -12.39 2.25 11.91
CA GLU A 183 -12.43 0.78 11.77
C GLU A 183 -11.02 0.20 11.55
N PRO A 184 -10.79 -1.05 11.97
CA PRO A 184 -9.47 -1.69 11.86
C PRO A 184 -9.08 -2.09 10.43
N VAL A 185 -9.71 -1.51 9.41
CA VAL A 185 -9.37 -1.74 8.00
C VAL A 185 -8.17 -0.88 7.62
N SER A 186 -7.17 -1.52 7.04
CA SER A 186 -5.91 -0.89 6.62
C SER A 186 -5.20 -1.79 5.59
N LYS A 187 -4.16 -1.28 4.95
CA LYS A 187 -3.28 -2.12 4.12
C LYS A 187 -2.82 -3.40 4.86
N TRP A 188 -2.59 -3.30 6.19
CA TRP A 188 -2.19 -4.46 6.99
C TRP A 188 -3.29 -5.52 7.11
N THR A 189 -4.52 -5.13 7.42
CA THR A 189 -5.63 -6.09 7.55
C THR A 189 -5.97 -6.73 6.21
N ALA A 190 -5.89 -5.98 5.10
CA ALA A 190 -6.03 -6.50 3.75
C ALA A 190 -4.91 -7.49 3.41
N LEU A 191 -3.64 -7.15 3.70
CA LEU A 191 -2.51 -8.06 3.51
C LEU A 191 -2.66 -9.32 4.36
N ALA A 192 -3.07 -9.20 5.62
CA ALA A 192 -3.28 -10.35 6.50
C ALA A 192 -4.38 -11.29 5.97
N HIS A 193 -5.43 -10.75 5.32
CA HIS A 193 -6.43 -11.53 4.61
C HIS A 193 -5.78 -12.32 3.44
N ILE A 194 -5.00 -11.65 2.61
CA ILE A 194 -4.30 -12.26 1.46
C ILE A 194 -3.32 -13.35 1.94
N VAL A 195 -2.52 -13.06 2.98
CA VAL A 195 -1.55 -14.01 3.56
C VAL A 195 -2.23 -15.30 4.02
N ARG A 196 -3.45 -15.22 4.57
CA ARG A 196 -4.24 -16.41 4.93
C ARG A 196 -4.78 -17.13 3.68
N ALA A 197 -5.38 -16.40 2.74
CA ALA A 197 -5.94 -16.95 1.51
C ALA A 197 -4.87 -17.71 0.70
N GLU A 198 -3.66 -17.16 0.61
CA GLU A 198 -2.52 -17.75 -0.09
C GLU A 198 -1.74 -18.77 0.77
N LYS A 199 -2.22 -19.10 1.97
CA LYS A 199 -1.56 -20.03 2.90
C LYS A 199 -0.10 -19.67 3.22
N LEU A 200 0.22 -18.38 3.18
CA LEU A 200 1.55 -17.86 3.51
C LEU A 200 1.83 -17.83 5.02
N CYS A 201 0.87 -18.20 5.86
CA CYS A 201 1.02 -18.40 7.28
C CYS A 201 1.51 -19.82 7.66
N MET A 202 1.63 -20.73 6.69
CA MET A 202 2.06 -22.11 6.90
C MET A 202 3.59 -22.22 7.03
N PRO A 203 4.11 -23.33 7.61
CA PRO A 203 5.54 -23.62 7.60
C PRO A 203 6.11 -23.63 6.17
N ARG A 204 7.37 -23.26 6.02
CA ARG A 204 8.07 -23.15 4.72
C ARG A 204 7.41 -22.17 3.75
N ALA A 205 6.75 -21.14 4.29
CA ALA A 205 6.29 -19.99 3.53
C ALA A 205 7.14 -18.75 3.87
N LEU A 206 7.30 -17.86 2.90
CA LEU A 206 7.94 -16.56 3.05
C LEU A 206 7.18 -15.52 2.25
N PHE A 207 6.99 -14.34 2.80
CA PHE A 207 6.50 -13.22 2.01
C PHE A 207 7.27 -11.93 2.27
N PHE A 208 7.34 -11.12 1.23
CA PHE A 208 7.92 -9.78 1.25
C PHE A 208 6.79 -8.75 1.23
N TYR A 209 6.98 -7.65 1.96
CA TYR A 209 6.19 -6.45 1.79
C TYR A 209 7.12 -5.23 1.71
N LEU A 210 6.93 -4.43 0.66
CA LEU A 210 7.70 -3.24 0.35
C LEU A 210 6.82 -2.00 0.43
N GLY A 211 7.33 -0.90 1.00
CA GLY A 211 6.59 0.36 1.07
C GLY A 211 7.49 1.53 1.45
N ASP A 212 7.03 2.77 1.19
CA ASP A 212 7.82 3.99 1.40
C ASP A 212 7.16 5.00 2.35
N ASP A 213 5.88 4.85 2.68
CA ASP A 213 5.12 5.86 3.40
C ASP A 213 4.68 5.47 4.83
N THR A 214 3.92 6.37 5.46
CA THR A 214 3.40 6.21 6.83
C THR A 214 2.39 5.07 6.94
N THR A 215 1.64 4.79 5.88
CA THR A 215 0.64 3.72 5.87
C THR A 215 1.31 2.35 5.84
N ASP A 216 2.49 2.26 5.22
CA ASP A 216 3.30 1.03 5.19
C ASP A 216 3.94 0.72 6.54
N GLU A 217 4.20 1.73 7.37
CA GLU A 217 4.67 1.53 8.75
C GLU A 217 3.68 0.72 9.60
N PHE A 218 2.37 0.85 9.35
CA PHE A 218 1.36 -0.01 10.00
C PHE A 218 1.50 -1.46 9.54
N VAL A 219 1.80 -1.69 8.26
CA VAL A 219 2.08 -3.03 7.73
C VAL A 219 3.35 -3.60 8.36
N PHE A 220 4.45 -2.84 8.38
CA PHE A 220 5.72 -3.28 8.96
C PHE A 220 5.58 -3.65 10.44
N ARG A 221 4.84 -2.86 11.23
CA ARG A 221 4.54 -3.16 12.64
C ARG A 221 3.67 -4.41 12.79
N GLY A 222 2.68 -4.58 11.93
CA GLY A 222 1.84 -5.78 11.87
C GLY A 222 2.66 -7.04 11.58
N MET A 223 3.56 -6.98 10.58
CA MET A 223 4.46 -8.07 10.21
C MET A 223 5.42 -8.49 11.35
N ARG A 224 5.86 -7.55 12.19
CA ARG A 224 6.70 -7.87 13.36
C ARG A 224 5.99 -8.76 14.39
N ARG A 225 4.66 -8.71 14.44
CA ARG A 225 3.83 -9.53 15.36
C ARG A 225 3.44 -10.87 14.74
N CYS A 226 3.72 -11.08 13.45
CA CYS A 226 3.46 -12.35 12.78
C CYS A 226 4.48 -13.42 13.19
N LYS A 227 3.98 -14.63 13.47
CA LYS A 227 4.82 -15.82 13.65
C LYS A 227 5.40 -16.35 12.33
N THR A 228 4.86 -15.90 11.20
CA THR A 228 5.27 -16.31 9.85
C THR A 228 6.57 -15.63 9.44
N ALA A 229 7.32 -16.29 8.59
CA ALA A 229 8.49 -15.71 7.95
C ALA A 229 8.09 -14.56 7.01
N ALA A 230 8.33 -13.34 7.47
CA ALA A 230 7.99 -12.12 6.76
C ALA A 230 9.21 -11.20 6.64
N CYS A 231 9.40 -10.65 5.45
CA CYS A 231 10.46 -9.70 5.14
C CYS A 231 9.86 -8.33 4.83
N SER A 232 9.93 -7.40 5.79
CA SER A 232 9.48 -6.01 5.62
C SER A 232 10.62 -5.14 5.12
N VAL A 233 10.36 -4.37 4.07
CA VAL A 233 11.36 -3.58 3.33
C VAL A 233 10.90 -2.15 3.16
N ALA A 234 11.58 -1.20 3.77
CA ALA A 234 11.37 0.22 3.51
C ALA A 234 12.06 0.61 2.19
N VAL A 235 11.40 1.42 1.37
CA VAL A 235 11.94 1.95 0.12
C VAL A 235 12.18 3.44 0.27
N GLY A 236 13.33 3.93 -0.22
CA GLY A 236 13.77 5.32 -0.04
C GLY A 236 14.40 5.59 1.35
N ASP A 237 14.63 6.87 1.63
CA ASP A 237 15.39 7.33 2.81
C ASP A 237 14.53 7.54 4.07
N ARG A 238 13.43 6.81 4.18
CA ARG A 238 12.54 6.96 5.33
C ARG A 238 13.17 6.51 6.63
N ARG A 239 13.26 7.43 7.59
CA ARG A 239 13.76 7.19 8.96
C ARG A 239 12.89 7.96 9.96
N PRO A 240 12.50 7.44 11.11
CA PRO A 240 12.64 6.04 11.55
C PRO A 240 11.63 5.10 10.87
N THR A 241 11.95 3.80 10.78
CA THR A 241 11.08 2.78 10.22
C THR A 241 11.01 1.51 11.08
N ALA A 242 9.86 0.82 11.00
CA ALA A 242 9.68 -0.50 11.58
C ALA A 242 10.09 -1.63 10.61
N ALA A 243 10.47 -1.34 9.36
CA ALA A 243 10.99 -2.33 8.43
C ALA A 243 12.31 -2.93 8.91
N ARG A 244 12.56 -4.19 8.55
CA ARG A 244 13.83 -4.89 8.85
C ARG A 244 14.93 -4.60 7.84
N TYR A 245 14.52 -4.35 6.59
CA TYR A 245 15.42 -4.10 5.46
C TYR A 245 15.06 -2.81 4.77
N ALA A 246 15.98 -2.32 3.94
CA ALA A 246 15.79 -1.13 3.12
C ALA A 246 16.30 -1.33 1.70
N LEU A 247 15.65 -0.63 0.76
CA LEU A 247 16.07 -0.40 -0.62
C LEU A 247 16.09 1.11 -0.90
N LYS A 248 16.96 1.56 -1.78
CA LYS A 248 17.14 2.99 -2.07
C LYS A 248 15.97 3.60 -2.88
N GLY A 249 15.23 2.80 -3.63
CA GLY A 249 14.14 3.28 -4.47
C GLY A 249 13.64 2.24 -5.47
N PRO A 250 12.74 2.63 -6.39
CA PRO A 250 12.13 1.74 -7.37
C PRO A 250 13.12 0.96 -8.26
N GLY A 251 14.30 1.53 -8.52
CA GLY A 251 15.36 0.84 -9.24
C GLY A 251 15.84 -0.42 -8.54
N GLU A 252 16.08 -0.34 -7.21
CA GLU A 252 16.47 -1.49 -6.39
C GLU A 252 15.32 -2.48 -6.19
N VAL A 253 14.07 -2.01 -6.14
CA VAL A 253 12.88 -2.90 -6.14
C VAL A 253 12.87 -3.77 -7.39
N ARG A 254 13.16 -3.22 -8.57
CA ARG A 254 13.26 -3.98 -9.81
C ARG A 254 14.40 -5.01 -9.78
N ILE A 255 15.56 -4.66 -9.21
CA ILE A 255 16.65 -5.61 -9.01
C ILE A 255 16.21 -6.76 -8.09
N LEU A 256 15.53 -6.45 -6.99
CA LEU A 256 14.99 -7.46 -6.08
C LEU A 256 14.01 -8.42 -6.79
N LEU A 257 13.11 -7.91 -7.63
CA LEU A 257 12.20 -8.73 -8.44
C LEU A 257 12.99 -9.69 -9.35
N GLY A 258 14.08 -9.24 -9.96
CA GLY A 258 14.97 -10.06 -10.76
C GLY A 258 15.64 -11.18 -9.94
N HIS A 259 16.10 -10.87 -8.73
CA HIS A 259 16.69 -11.85 -7.82
C HIS A 259 15.68 -12.91 -7.39
N LEU A 260 14.45 -12.50 -7.01
CA LEU A 260 13.37 -13.43 -6.66
C LEU A 260 13.05 -14.36 -7.83
N LEU A 261 12.96 -13.83 -9.04
CA LEU A 261 12.69 -14.61 -10.24
C LEU A 261 13.80 -15.62 -10.53
N ALA A 262 15.08 -15.24 -10.38
CA ALA A 262 16.23 -16.12 -10.56
C ALA A 262 16.24 -17.26 -9.52
N SER A 263 15.90 -16.96 -8.25
CA SER A 263 15.80 -17.98 -7.20
C SER A 263 14.67 -18.98 -7.49
N CYS A 264 13.50 -18.51 -7.94
CA CYS A 264 12.39 -19.41 -8.32
C CYS A 264 12.75 -20.36 -9.47
N ARG A 265 13.58 -19.93 -10.42
CA ARG A 265 14.04 -20.80 -11.54
C ARG A 265 14.90 -21.97 -11.07
N ARG A 266 15.81 -21.74 -10.13
CA ARG A 266 16.76 -22.76 -9.63
C ARG A 266 16.07 -23.90 -8.88
N HIS A 267 14.83 -23.71 -8.42
CA HIS A 267 14.07 -24.68 -7.64
C HIS A 267 13.08 -25.51 -8.46
N GLN A 268 12.78 -25.11 -9.70
CA GLN A 268 11.95 -25.89 -10.63
C GLN A 268 12.77 -26.93 -11.44
N THR A 269 14.10 -26.83 -11.41
CA THR A 269 15.03 -27.72 -12.14
C THR A 269 15.66 -28.80 -11.23
N ARG A 270 15.25 -28.89 -9.98
CA ARG A 270 15.60 -29.97 -9.04
C ARG A 270 14.35 -30.79 -8.68
#